data_599caf404e751ab5cc4a119b01c44b5c
#
_entry.id   599caf404e751ab5cc4a119b01c44b5c
#
_cell.length_a   1.000
_cell.length_b   1.000
_cell.length_c   1.000
_cell.angle_alpha   90.00
_cell.angle_beta   90.00
_cell.angle_gamma   90.00
#
_symmetry.space_group_name_H-M   'P 1'
#
loop_
_entity.id
_entity.type
_entity.pdbx_description
1 polymer ?
#
loop_
_entity_poly.entity_id
_entity_poly.type
_entity_poly.pdbx_seq_one_letter_code
_entity_poly.pdbx_strand_id
1 'polypeptide(L)'
;NPIHQNIRIQIREQMDFAAILYQKGLYKLSLKILDKAKMLALKNEEKYSAFDIVEFEKLIESQYITRSLTNRAQELIQEADFLRTQNDLASKLSNLSLLLYERLIKTGYAKSDQEFREITKFFYENMPTMEVEKLGFREKLWYNKAHVWYSFLVQDFLSSFKYASKWVSMFDEKPEMILIHPVFYLKGNNFLMESLALIKYPEKFKITLRNMLGKINSLEFSKNENLAGLSFLYYYNNRFNLYFLQGDFEEGLAILPEVSKGIEDFRNQIDPHHIMMFYYKIACLYFGLGDNENCIVYLNKIISDKHLKMREDLLCFTRILNVVAHYEAGFDYHLENHLRETYKYLIKMDDLHEVQKAMMRFVRSLGDIYPHELKAAFVKLHKELKQYEEDPYERRAFLYLDILSWLESKIENRSIGEIIREKAKVINRKERNSIPV
;
A
#
# COMPACT_ATOMS: atom_id res chain seq x y z
N ASN A 1 -28.19 -0.43 15.66
CA ASN A 1 -27.47 0.84 15.55
C ASN A 1 -25.99 0.53 15.31
N PRO A 2 -25.36 0.91 14.20
CA PRO A 2 -23.95 0.60 13.89
C PRO A 2 -22.96 1.09 14.95
N ILE A 3 -23.33 2.13 15.70
CA ILE A 3 -22.50 2.70 16.77
C ILE A 3 -22.33 1.72 17.92
N HIS A 4 -23.39 0.98 18.29
CA HIS A 4 -23.33 -0.01 19.38
C HIS A 4 -22.60 -1.31 19.01
N GLN A 5 -22.29 -1.53 17.73
CA GLN A 5 -21.47 -2.66 17.29
C GLN A 5 -19.96 -2.39 17.42
N ASN A 6 -19.55 -1.13 17.63
CA ASN A 6 -18.15 -0.78 17.81
C ASN A 6 -17.69 -1.12 19.24
N ILE A 7 -16.82 -2.10 19.36
CA ILE A 7 -16.27 -2.59 20.63
C ILE A 7 -15.67 -1.47 21.48
N ARG A 8 -14.97 -0.51 20.88
CA ARG A 8 -14.37 0.62 21.60
C ARG A 8 -15.43 1.51 22.22
N ILE A 9 -16.55 1.72 21.54
CA ILE A 9 -17.67 2.51 22.07
C ILE A 9 -18.30 1.77 23.25
N GLN A 10 -18.54 0.46 23.13
CA GLN A 10 -19.08 -0.35 24.23
C GLN A 10 -18.17 -0.31 25.47
N ILE A 11 -16.86 -0.41 25.29
CA ILE A 11 -15.91 -0.35 26.42
C ILE A 11 -15.99 1.03 27.09
N ARG A 12 -16.01 2.12 26.32
CA ARG A 12 -16.11 3.49 26.84
C ARG A 12 -17.41 3.72 27.59
N GLU A 13 -18.55 3.29 27.05
CA GLU A 13 -19.86 3.37 27.74
C GLU A 13 -19.81 2.66 29.09
N GLN A 14 -19.20 1.47 29.16
CA GLN A 14 -19.07 0.75 30.45
C GLN A 14 -18.15 1.50 31.41
N MET A 15 -17.06 2.12 30.93
CA MET A 15 -16.19 2.93 31.77
C MET A 15 -16.90 4.17 32.31
N ASP A 16 -17.71 4.86 31.48
CA ASP A 16 -18.52 6.00 31.89
C ASP A 16 -19.56 5.60 32.96
N PHE A 17 -20.25 4.47 32.80
CA PHE A 17 -21.15 3.95 33.80
C PHE A 17 -20.43 3.61 35.12
N ALA A 18 -19.23 3.04 35.02
CA ALA A 18 -18.42 2.76 36.20
C ALA A 18 -18.00 4.05 36.92
N ALA A 19 -17.67 5.12 36.18
CA ALA A 19 -17.35 6.41 36.75
C ALA A 19 -18.55 7.05 37.48
N ILE A 20 -19.73 6.98 36.90
CA ILE A 20 -20.96 7.47 37.55
C ILE A 20 -21.23 6.72 38.87
N LEU A 21 -21.07 5.41 38.89
CA LEU A 21 -21.24 4.59 40.12
C LEU A 21 -20.18 4.92 41.18
N TYR A 22 -18.95 5.14 40.76
CA TYR A 22 -17.87 5.59 41.63
C TYR A 22 -18.21 6.93 42.31
N GLN A 23 -18.67 7.93 41.54
CA GLN A 23 -19.08 9.24 42.07
C GLN A 23 -20.25 9.12 43.10
N LYS A 24 -21.08 8.10 42.97
CA LYS A 24 -22.17 7.80 43.94
C LYS A 24 -21.72 6.97 45.15
N GLY A 25 -20.41 6.67 45.28
CA GLY A 25 -19.87 5.82 46.32
C GLY A 25 -20.22 4.32 46.19
N LEU A 26 -20.73 3.91 45.03
CA LEU A 26 -21.12 2.52 44.75
C LEU A 26 -19.95 1.69 44.24
N TYR A 27 -18.83 1.69 44.98
CA TYR A 27 -17.53 1.15 44.55
C TYR A 27 -17.58 -0.30 44.07
N LYS A 28 -18.31 -1.20 44.77
CA LYS A 28 -18.45 -2.61 44.37
C LYS A 28 -19.12 -2.78 43.01
N LEU A 29 -20.13 -1.96 42.71
CA LEU A 29 -20.82 -1.99 41.42
C LEU A 29 -19.92 -1.41 40.32
N SER A 30 -19.18 -0.32 40.58
CA SER A 30 -18.21 0.24 39.67
C SER A 30 -17.16 -0.80 39.28
N LEU A 31 -16.51 -1.45 40.25
CA LEU A 31 -15.53 -2.52 40.01
C LEU A 31 -16.10 -3.69 39.20
N LYS A 32 -17.37 -4.10 39.44
CA LYS A 32 -18.01 -5.16 38.66
C LYS A 32 -18.18 -4.78 37.17
N ILE A 33 -18.48 -3.52 36.89
CA ILE A 33 -18.58 -3.03 35.49
C ILE A 33 -17.18 -2.93 34.87
N LEU A 34 -16.17 -2.41 35.59
CA LEU A 34 -14.78 -2.35 35.12
C LEU A 34 -14.22 -3.74 34.81
N ASP A 35 -14.47 -4.76 35.61
CA ASP A 35 -14.09 -6.14 35.33
C ASP A 35 -14.65 -6.62 33.98
N LYS A 36 -15.93 -6.34 33.69
CA LYS A 36 -16.56 -6.70 32.40
C LYS A 36 -15.95 -5.95 31.25
N ALA A 37 -15.76 -4.64 31.42
CA ALA A 37 -15.13 -3.78 30.39
C ALA A 37 -13.70 -4.24 30.10
N LYS A 38 -12.92 -4.60 31.13
CA LYS A 38 -11.55 -5.10 31.00
C LYS A 38 -11.50 -6.43 30.25
N MET A 39 -12.37 -7.39 30.61
CA MET A 39 -12.45 -8.65 29.85
C MET A 39 -12.79 -8.44 28.39
N LEU A 40 -13.72 -7.52 28.09
CA LEU A 40 -14.07 -7.17 26.72
C LEU A 40 -12.90 -6.53 25.99
N ALA A 41 -12.16 -5.60 26.63
CA ALA A 41 -11.00 -4.93 26.09
C ALA A 41 -9.86 -5.91 25.77
N LEU A 42 -9.52 -6.79 26.71
CA LEU A 42 -8.46 -7.79 26.55
C LEU A 42 -8.79 -8.81 25.45
N LYS A 43 -10.04 -9.32 25.42
CA LYS A 43 -10.50 -10.24 24.37
C LYS A 43 -10.35 -9.65 22.96
N ASN A 44 -10.53 -8.34 22.83
CA ASN A 44 -10.51 -7.64 21.55
C ASN A 44 -9.19 -6.89 21.30
N GLU A 45 -8.13 -7.20 22.05
CA GLU A 45 -6.79 -6.57 21.90
C GLU A 45 -6.78 -5.03 22.08
N GLU A 46 -7.82 -4.48 22.77
CA GLU A 46 -7.91 -3.06 23.08
C GLU A 46 -7.12 -2.72 24.36
N LYS A 47 -5.81 -2.96 24.33
CA LYS A 47 -4.90 -2.88 25.48
C LYS A 47 -4.78 -1.48 26.09
N TYR A 48 -4.99 -0.41 25.28
CA TYR A 48 -5.04 0.95 25.82
C TYR A 48 -6.23 1.15 26.76
N SER A 49 -7.41 0.69 26.33
CA SER A 49 -8.60 0.74 27.18
C SER A 49 -8.46 -0.17 28.42
N ALA A 50 -7.85 -1.35 28.25
CA ALA A 50 -7.57 -2.24 29.37
C ALA A 50 -6.64 -1.59 30.41
N PHE A 51 -5.60 -0.87 29.96
CA PHE A 51 -4.70 -0.14 30.85
C PHE A 51 -5.43 0.97 31.61
N ASP A 52 -6.26 1.78 30.93
CA ASP A 52 -7.04 2.85 31.52
C ASP A 52 -8.02 2.30 32.59
N ILE A 53 -8.65 1.14 32.31
CA ILE A 53 -9.50 0.45 33.27
C ILE A 53 -8.70 0.01 34.50
N VAL A 54 -7.52 -0.57 34.34
CA VAL A 54 -6.67 -1.01 35.47
C VAL A 54 -6.25 0.18 36.33
N GLU A 55 -5.92 1.33 35.73
CA GLU A 55 -5.61 2.56 36.47
C GLU A 55 -6.83 3.04 37.26
N PHE A 56 -8.02 2.93 36.71
CA PHE A 56 -9.25 3.28 37.45
C PHE A 56 -9.56 2.26 38.58
N GLU A 57 -9.32 0.98 38.38
CA GLU A 57 -9.41 -0.01 39.45
C GLU A 57 -8.46 0.29 40.62
N LYS A 58 -7.19 0.68 40.32
CA LYS A 58 -6.23 1.10 41.35
C LYS A 58 -6.70 2.32 42.15
N LEU A 59 -7.33 3.31 41.46
CA LEU A 59 -7.91 4.46 42.15
C LEU A 59 -8.98 4.04 43.16
N ILE A 60 -9.88 3.15 42.74
CA ILE A 60 -10.95 2.66 43.63
C ILE A 60 -10.38 1.85 44.80
N GLU A 61 -9.46 0.91 44.54
CA GLU A 61 -8.84 0.07 45.57
C GLU A 61 -8.00 0.91 46.58
N SER A 62 -7.45 2.04 46.17
CA SER A 62 -6.71 2.96 47.08
C SER A 62 -7.64 3.67 48.08
N GLN A 63 -8.91 3.83 47.76
CA GLN A 63 -9.91 4.53 48.58
C GLN A 63 -10.84 3.57 49.31
N TYR A 64 -11.12 2.42 48.71
CA TYR A 64 -12.07 1.44 49.26
C TYR A 64 -11.53 0.02 49.13
N ILE A 65 -10.88 -0.45 50.21
CA ILE A 65 -10.20 -1.74 50.25
C ILE A 65 -11.23 -2.86 50.25
N THR A 66 -11.63 -3.39 49.10
CA THR A 66 -12.62 -4.47 48.98
C THR A 66 -11.98 -5.84 48.78
N ARG A 67 -10.81 -5.89 48.13
CA ARG A 67 -10.14 -7.12 47.68
C ARG A 67 -8.68 -7.22 48.12
N SER A 68 -8.21 -6.27 48.92
CA SER A 68 -6.78 -6.18 49.32
C SER A 68 -6.31 -7.32 50.19
N LEU A 69 -7.22 -8.07 50.80
CA LEU A 69 -6.91 -9.29 51.54
C LEU A 69 -6.44 -10.45 50.63
N THR A 70 -6.53 -10.30 49.31
CA THR A 70 -6.29 -11.36 48.32
C THR A 70 -5.18 -11.04 47.34
N ASN A 71 -4.16 -10.24 47.70
CA ASN A 71 -3.07 -9.78 46.82
C ASN A 71 -3.52 -8.95 45.62
N ARG A 72 -4.72 -8.39 45.63
CA ARG A 72 -5.28 -7.63 44.49
C ARG A 72 -4.38 -6.45 44.05
N ALA A 73 -3.78 -5.75 45.00
CA ALA A 73 -2.83 -4.65 44.69
C ALA A 73 -1.66 -5.13 43.85
N GLN A 74 -1.09 -6.29 44.18
CA GLN A 74 0.03 -6.89 43.43
C GLN A 74 -0.40 -7.29 42.02
N GLU A 75 -1.60 -7.89 41.87
CA GLU A 75 -2.17 -8.25 40.57
C GLU A 75 -2.36 -7.01 39.67
N LEU A 76 -2.95 -5.92 40.19
CA LEU A 76 -3.17 -4.69 39.45
C LEU A 76 -1.84 -4.02 39.02
N ILE A 77 -0.82 -4.09 39.86
CA ILE A 77 0.53 -3.58 39.51
C ILE A 77 1.09 -4.39 38.32
N GLN A 78 1.03 -5.73 38.39
CA GLN A 78 1.54 -6.60 37.35
C GLN A 78 0.75 -6.44 36.04
N GLU A 79 -0.59 -6.35 36.11
CA GLU A 79 -1.44 -6.07 34.96
C GLU A 79 -1.10 -4.73 34.30
N ALA A 80 -0.93 -3.67 35.09
CA ALA A 80 -0.59 -2.34 34.60
C ALA A 80 0.79 -2.31 33.92
N ASP A 81 1.80 -2.91 34.54
CA ASP A 81 3.16 -2.97 34.00
C ASP A 81 3.21 -3.75 32.68
N PHE A 82 2.49 -4.88 32.62
CA PHE A 82 2.37 -5.65 31.38
C PHE A 82 1.70 -4.83 30.26
N LEU A 83 0.53 -4.23 30.53
CA LEU A 83 -0.22 -3.46 29.53
C LEU A 83 0.53 -2.21 29.11
N ARG A 84 1.22 -1.52 30.02
CA ARG A 84 2.07 -0.37 29.71
C ARG A 84 3.19 -0.75 28.75
N THR A 85 3.87 -1.87 29.03
CA THR A 85 4.97 -2.36 28.17
C THR A 85 4.47 -2.70 26.76
N GLN A 86 3.32 -3.38 26.66
CA GLN A 86 2.70 -3.72 25.38
C GLN A 86 2.26 -2.46 24.60
N ASN A 87 1.67 -1.49 25.29
CA ASN A 87 1.25 -0.22 24.68
C ASN A 87 2.43 0.63 24.21
N ASP A 88 3.51 0.72 25.00
CA ASP A 88 4.74 1.40 24.61
C ASP A 88 5.35 0.78 23.34
N LEU A 89 5.43 -0.54 23.31
CA LEU A 89 5.93 -1.28 22.16
C LEU A 89 5.09 -1.04 20.90
N ALA A 90 3.76 -1.13 21.03
CA ALA A 90 2.86 -0.84 19.90
C ALA A 90 3.00 0.60 19.41
N SER A 91 3.19 1.56 20.32
CA SER A 91 3.43 2.97 20.00
C SER A 91 4.74 3.16 19.24
N LYS A 92 5.84 2.59 19.70
CA LYS A 92 7.16 2.66 19.04
C LYS A 92 7.11 2.08 17.63
N LEU A 93 6.49 0.90 17.45
CA LEU A 93 6.33 0.25 16.15
C LEU A 93 5.42 1.07 15.21
N SER A 94 4.35 1.68 15.73
CA SER A 94 3.47 2.52 14.93
C SER A 94 4.16 3.81 14.48
N ASN A 95 4.97 4.43 15.34
CA ASN A 95 5.78 5.61 15.01
C ASN A 95 6.78 5.30 13.91
N LEU A 96 7.54 4.21 14.05
CA LEU A 96 8.47 3.75 13.01
C LEU A 96 7.75 3.52 11.68
N SER A 97 6.61 2.81 11.71
CA SER A 97 5.80 2.57 10.51
C SER A 97 5.31 3.87 9.86
N LEU A 98 4.94 4.88 10.64
CA LEU A 98 4.49 6.17 10.14
C LEU A 98 5.62 6.95 9.46
N LEU A 99 6.80 7.00 10.06
CA LEU A 99 7.97 7.68 9.50
C LEU A 99 8.46 7.03 8.20
N LEU A 100 8.47 5.70 8.13
CA LEU A 100 8.80 4.98 6.89
C LEU A 100 7.77 5.24 5.78
N TYR A 101 6.48 5.26 6.12
CA TYR A 101 5.42 5.61 5.19
C TYR A 101 5.57 7.05 4.67
N GLU A 102 5.79 8.01 5.57
CA GLU A 102 6.02 9.41 5.19
C GLU A 102 7.18 9.53 4.19
N ARG A 103 8.30 8.84 4.45
CA ARG A 103 9.44 8.83 3.54
C ARG A 103 9.06 8.28 2.17
N LEU A 104 8.35 7.15 2.11
CA LEU A 104 7.91 6.55 0.85
C LEU A 104 6.99 7.51 0.04
N ILE A 105 6.07 8.19 0.73
CA ILE A 105 5.15 9.12 0.06
C ILE A 105 5.86 10.39 -0.42
N LYS A 106 6.91 10.83 0.26
CA LYS A 106 7.68 12.01 -0.17
C LYS A 106 8.62 11.69 -1.33
N THR A 107 9.47 10.71 -1.17
CA THR A 107 10.62 10.47 -2.06
C THR A 107 10.49 9.24 -2.95
N GLY A 108 9.58 8.32 -2.63
CA GLY A 108 9.47 7.02 -3.31
C GLY A 108 10.52 6.01 -2.83
N TYR A 109 10.98 5.16 -3.72
CA TYR A 109 11.97 4.12 -3.43
C TYR A 109 13.38 4.70 -3.31
N ALA A 110 14.28 3.98 -2.62
CA ALA A 110 15.71 4.34 -2.55
C ALA A 110 16.32 4.47 -3.96
N LYS A 111 17.09 5.56 -4.17
CA LYS A 111 17.67 5.94 -5.45
C LYS A 111 19.18 5.64 -5.56
N SER A 112 19.82 5.30 -4.43
CA SER A 112 21.28 5.09 -4.34
C SER A 112 21.68 4.21 -3.18
N ASP A 113 22.89 3.67 -3.21
CA ASP A 113 23.50 2.94 -2.09
C ASP A 113 23.56 3.76 -0.81
N GLN A 114 23.72 5.07 -0.91
CA GLN A 114 23.73 5.94 0.23
C GLN A 114 22.36 5.97 0.90
N GLU A 115 21.29 6.24 0.14
CA GLU A 115 19.92 6.23 0.65
C GLU A 115 19.53 4.87 1.21
N PHE A 116 19.90 3.79 0.54
CA PHE A 116 19.70 2.42 1.03
C PHE A 116 20.32 2.24 2.42
N ARG A 117 21.59 2.64 2.61
CA ARG A 117 22.27 2.53 3.90
C ARG A 117 21.61 3.41 4.97
N GLU A 118 21.21 4.63 4.61
CA GLU A 118 20.53 5.55 5.54
C GLU A 118 19.16 4.98 5.99
N ILE A 119 18.36 4.48 5.06
CA ILE A 119 17.07 3.87 5.37
C ILE A 119 17.26 2.63 6.25
N THR A 120 18.22 1.79 5.91
CA THR A 120 18.52 0.56 6.66
C THR A 120 18.98 0.88 8.07
N LYS A 121 19.91 1.82 8.22
CA LYS A 121 20.39 2.29 9.53
C LYS A 121 19.22 2.85 10.35
N PHE A 122 18.43 3.77 9.77
CA PHE A 122 17.27 4.34 10.43
C PHE A 122 16.27 3.27 10.90
N PHE A 123 15.97 2.28 10.06
CA PHE A 123 15.05 1.21 10.41
C PHE A 123 15.54 0.41 11.62
N TYR A 124 16.78 -0.05 11.62
CA TYR A 124 17.31 -0.88 12.70
C TYR A 124 17.58 -0.11 14.00
N GLU A 125 17.97 1.15 13.92
CA GLU A 125 18.16 2.01 15.11
C GLU A 125 16.83 2.34 15.82
N ASN A 126 15.71 2.40 15.07
CA ASN A 126 14.39 2.70 15.60
C ASN A 126 13.50 1.46 15.84
N MET A 127 13.96 0.28 15.44
CA MET A 127 13.26 -0.97 15.73
C MET A 127 13.45 -1.33 17.21
N PRO A 128 12.37 -1.38 18.02
CA PRO A 128 12.49 -1.72 19.42
C PRO A 128 12.97 -3.16 19.61
N THR A 129 13.78 -3.38 20.65
CA THR A 129 14.18 -4.75 21.05
C THR A 129 12.98 -5.51 21.57
N MET A 130 12.70 -6.70 21.03
CA MET A 130 11.54 -7.49 21.37
C MET A 130 11.72 -8.97 21.01
N GLU A 131 10.95 -9.84 21.66
CA GLU A 131 10.78 -11.23 21.27
C GLU A 131 9.49 -11.34 20.43
N VAL A 132 9.63 -11.53 19.12
CA VAL A 132 8.51 -11.49 18.16
C VAL A 132 7.41 -12.52 18.48
N GLU A 133 7.80 -13.66 19.04
CA GLU A 133 6.90 -14.75 19.43
C GLU A 133 5.95 -14.34 20.55
N LYS A 134 6.42 -13.48 21.47
CA LYS A 134 5.65 -12.99 22.63
C LYS A 134 4.75 -11.80 22.30
N LEU A 135 4.82 -11.26 21.07
CA LEU A 135 3.98 -10.14 20.67
C LEU A 135 2.50 -10.53 20.60
N GLY A 136 1.63 -9.65 21.06
CA GLY A 136 0.19 -9.75 20.85
C GLY A 136 -0.19 -9.45 19.39
N PHE A 137 -1.48 -9.59 19.10
CA PHE A 137 -2.00 -9.40 17.74
C PHE A 137 -1.71 -8.00 17.20
N ARG A 138 -1.95 -6.97 18.00
CA ARG A 138 -1.78 -5.56 17.59
C ARG A 138 -0.32 -5.19 17.38
N GLU A 139 0.58 -5.64 18.26
CA GLU A 139 2.01 -5.40 18.13
C GLU A 139 2.56 -6.09 16.87
N LYS A 140 2.13 -7.33 16.59
CA LYS A 140 2.47 -8.06 15.36
C LYS A 140 1.99 -7.36 14.10
N LEU A 141 0.79 -6.73 14.12
CA LEU A 141 0.31 -5.93 12.99
C LEU A 141 1.27 -4.78 12.68
N TRP A 142 1.65 -4.00 13.69
CA TRP A 142 2.55 -2.87 13.51
C TRP A 142 3.96 -3.31 13.14
N TYR A 143 4.46 -4.40 13.72
CA TYR A 143 5.74 -5.01 13.36
C TYR A 143 5.79 -5.41 11.89
N ASN A 144 4.81 -6.17 11.42
CA ASN A 144 4.75 -6.59 10.02
C ASN A 144 4.60 -5.37 9.09
N LYS A 145 3.80 -4.39 9.47
CA LYS A 145 3.61 -3.17 8.69
C LYS A 145 4.89 -2.34 8.57
N ALA A 146 5.66 -2.19 9.65
CA ALA A 146 6.95 -1.50 9.60
C ALA A 146 7.94 -2.20 8.66
N HIS A 147 8.00 -3.55 8.72
CA HIS A 147 8.81 -4.34 7.79
C HIS A 147 8.36 -4.22 6.33
N VAL A 148 7.05 -4.19 6.07
CA VAL A 148 6.51 -3.99 4.71
C VAL A 148 6.98 -2.64 4.16
N TRP A 149 6.85 -1.55 4.92
CA TRP A 149 7.29 -0.23 4.49
C TRP A 149 8.80 -0.14 4.27
N TYR A 150 9.59 -0.70 5.19
CA TYR A 150 11.04 -0.79 5.01
C TYR A 150 11.40 -1.55 3.73
N SER A 151 10.80 -2.72 3.54
CA SER A 151 11.06 -3.56 2.36
C SER A 151 10.68 -2.87 1.05
N PHE A 152 9.57 -2.12 1.01
CA PHE A 152 9.23 -1.29 -0.15
C PHE A 152 10.28 -0.22 -0.40
N LEU A 153 10.65 0.56 0.62
CA LEU A 153 11.64 1.62 0.48
C LEU A 153 12.96 1.14 -0.11
N VAL A 154 13.44 -0.03 0.33
CA VAL A 154 14.70 -0.63 -0.15
C VAL A 154 14.52 -1.57 -1.35
N GLN A 155 13.32 -1.64 -1.93
CA GLN A 155 12.97 -2.48 -3.08
C GLN A 155 13.21 -4.00 -2.86
N ASP A 156 13.18 -4.47 -1.60
CA ASP A 156 13.18 -5.90 -1.29
C ASP A 156 11.74 -6.44 -1.32
N PHE A 157 11.24 -6.70 -2.52
CA PHE A 157 9.85 -7.13 -2.73
C PHE A 157 9.56 -8.54 -2.24
N LEU A 158 10.57 -9.40 -2.11
CA LEU A 158 10.43 -10.72 -1.51
C LEU A 158 10.19 -10.63 0.00
N SER A 159 10.94 -9.78 0.69
CA SER A 159 10.70 -9.49 2.11
C SER A 159 9.36 -8.77 2.31
N SER A 160 8.99 -7.83 1.43
CA SER A 160 7.66 -7.21 1.45
C SER A 160 6.56 -8.26 1.35
N PHE A 161 6.64 -9.20 0.41
CA PHE A 161 5.71 -10.32 0.28
C PHE A 161 5.68 -11.19 1.55
N LYS A 162 6.84 -11.53 2.12
CA LYS A 162 6.95 -12.33 3.35
C LYS A 162 6.19 -11.67 4.51
N TYR A 163 6.44 -10.38 4.77
CA TYR A 163 5.83 -9.68 5.90
C TYR A 163 4.35 -9.34 5.65
N ALA A 164 3.96 -9.00 4.41
CA ALA A 164 2.56 -8.82 4.05
C ALA A 164 1.76 -10.13 4.16
N SER A 165 2.34 -11.27 3.76
CA SER A 165 1.73 -12.59 3.96
C SER A 165 1.52 -12.90 5.44
N LYS A 166 2.54 -12.67 6.29
CA LYS A 166 2.42 -12.83 7.75
C LYS A 166 1.35 -11.92 8.34
N TRP A 167 1.24 -10.69 7.84
CA TRP A 167 0.20 -9.76 8.27
C TRP A 167 -1.20 -10.28 7.96
N VAL A 168 -1.44 -10.77 6.72
CA VAL A 168 -2.74 -11.28 6.30
C VAL A 168 -3.09 -12.59 7.01
N SER A 169 -2.13 -13.53 7.15
CA SER A 169 -2.35 -14.81 7.82
C SER A 169 -2.81 -14.68 9.29
N MET A 170 -2.43 -13.60 9.97
CA MET A 170 -2.94 -13.33 11.31
C MET A 170 -4.48 -13.18 11.37
N PHE A 171 -5.08 -12.67 10.29
CA PHE A 171 -6.54 -12.57 10.18
C PHE A 171 -7.19 -13.89 9.74
N ASP A 172 -6.45 -14.78 9.10
CA ASP A 172 -6.91 -16.13 8.80
C ASP A 172 -6.91 -17.00 10.07
N GLU A 173 -5.91 -16.80 10.94
CA GLU A 173 -5.81 -17.47 12.26
C GLU A 173 -6.87 -16.96 13.26
N LYS A 174 -7.22 -15.66 13.19
CA LYS A 174 -8.19 -14.99 14.09
C LYS A 174 -9.20 -14.17 13.26
N PRO A 175 -10.18 -14.82 12.60
CA PRO A 175 -11.11 -14.13 11.70
C PRO A 175 -11.98 -13.05 12.38
N GLU A 176 -12.25 -13.19 13.67
CA GLU A 176 -12.99 -12.20 14.46
C GLU A 176 -12.28 -10.84 14.51
N MET A 177 -10.95 -10.81 14.36
CA MET A 177 -10.16 -9.59 14.33
C MET A 177 -10.39 -8.74 13.08
N ILE A 178 -10.98 -9.29 12.01
CA ILE A 178 -11.36 -8.51 10.82
C ILE A 178 -12.39 -7.44 11.18
N LEU A 179 -13.38 -7.77 12.03
CA LEU A 179 -14.39 -6.81 12.46
C LEU A 179 -13.84 -5.74 13.42
N ILE A 180 -12.79 -6.08 14.17
CA ILE A 180 -12.15 -5.16 15.12
C ILE A 180 -11.15 -4.24 14.43
N HIS A 181 -10.40 -4.79 13.46
CA HIS A 181 -9.35 -4.10 12.73
C HIS A 181 -9.55 -4.15 11.20
N PRO A 182 -10.74 -3.77 10.66
CA PRO A 182 -11.06 -3.95 9.23
C PRO A 182 -10.13 -3.18 8.31
N VAL A 183 -9.69 -1.98 8.72
CA VAL A 183 -8.75 -1.16 7.96
C VAL A 183 -7.39 -1.84 7.83
N PHE A 184 -6.91 -2.50 8.90
CA PHE A 184 -5.66 -3.27 8.83
C PHE A 184 -5.80 -4.49 7.93
N TYR A 185 -6.95 -5.17 7.94
CA TYR A 185 -7.23 -6.28 7.04
C TYR A 185 -7.18 -5.84 5.58
N LEU A 186 -7.88 -4.75 5.23
CA LEU A 186 -7.88 -4.22 3.87
C LEU A 186 -6.49 -3.77 3.42
N LYS A 187 -5.76 -3.03 4.27
CA LYS A 187 -4.40 -2.58 3.97
C LYS A 187 -3.42 -3.74 3.83
N GLY A 188 -3.50 -4.74 4.71
CA GLY A 188 -2.63 -5.93 4.63
C GLY A 188 -2.80 -6.67 3.31
N ASN A 189 -4.05 -6.90 2.88
CA ASN A 189 -4.34 -7.51 1.58
C ASN A 189 -3.87 -6.65 0.40
N ASN A 190 -4.04 -5.31 0.49
CA ASN A 190 -3.53 -4.41 -0.55
C ASN A 190 -2.01 -4.55 -0.71
N PHE A 191 -1.23 -4.48 0.38
CA PHE A 191 0.23 -4.58 0.31
C PHE A 191 0.70 -5.99 -0.06
N LEU A 192 -0.04 -7.03 0.32
CA LEU A 192 0.22 -8.38 -0.16
C LEU A 192 0.07 -8.45 -1.68
N MET A 193 -1.02 -7.90 -2.23
CA MET A 193 -1.24 -7.86 -3.68
C MET A 193 -0.24 -6.97 -4.41
N GLU A 194 0.12 -5.81 -3.87
CA GLU A 194 1.19 -4.98 -4.44
C GLU A 194 2.52 -5.73 -4.50
N SER A 195 2.90 -6.41 -3.41
CA SER A 195 4.11 -7.24 -3.39
C SER A 195 4.05 -8.38 -4.42
N LEU A 196 2.89 -9.06 -4.53
CA LEU A 196 2.66 -10.12 -5.51
C LEU A 196 2.74 -9.61 -6.96
N ALA A 197 2.26 -8.39 -7.22
CA ALA A 197 2.40 -7.75 -8.52
C ALA A 197 3.86 -7.48 -8.86
N LEU A 198 4.63 -6.93 -7.92
CA LEU A 198 6.04 -6.59 -8.10
C LEU A 198 6.94 -7.81 -8.30
N ILE A 199 6.64 -8.94 -7.64
CA ILE A 199 7.34 -10.21 -7.87
C ILE A 199 6.73 -11.03 -9.01
N LYS A 200 5.71 -10.47 -9.70
CA LYS A 200 5.03 -11.09 -10.85
C LYS A 200 4.42 -12.47 -10.54
N TYR A 201 3.62 -12.57 -9.46
CA TYR A 201 2.97 -13.82 -9.00
C TYR A 201 1.44 -13.79 -9.18
N PRO A 202 0.91 -13.90 -10.41
CA PRO A 202 -0.48 -13.61 -10.74
C PRO A 202 -1.50 -14.59 -10.14
N GLU A 203 -1.16 -15.88 -9.98
CA GLU A 203 -2.15 -16.84 -9.48
C GLU A 203 -2.49 -16.59 -8.01
N LYS A 204 -1.47 -16.38 -7.17
CA LYS A 204 -1.70 -16.03 -5.75
C LYS A 204 -2.37 -14.66 -5.62
N PHE A 205 -2.04 -13.72 -6.51
CA PHE A 205 -2.70 -12.41 -6.59
C PHE A 205 -4.21 -12.56 -6.81
N LYS A 206 -4.64 -13.35 -7.80
CA LYS A 206 -6.07 -13.61 -8.09
C LYS A 206 -6.80 -14.21 -6.90
N ILE A 207 -6.19 -15.18 -6.24
CA ILE A 207 -6.77 -15.82 -5.04
C ILE A 207 -6.94 -14.79 -3.93
N THR A 208 -5.91 -13.98 -3.65
CA THR A 208 -5.95 -12.95 -2.60
C THR A 208 -7.04 -11.91 -2.90
N LEU A 209 -7.13 -11.42 -4.14
CA LEU A 209 -8.15 -10.44 -4.55
C LEU A 209 -9.57 -11.00 -4.38
N ARG A 210 -9.81 -12.25 -4.80
CA ARG A 210 -11.09 -12.94 -4.64
C ARG A 210 -11.47 -13.10 -3.17
N ASN A 211 -10.53 -13.55 -2.34
CA ASN A 211 -10.75 -13.74 -0.91
C ASN A 211 -11.07 -12.42 -0.20
N MET A 212 -10.33 -11.35 -0.52
CA MET A 212 -10.60 -10.02 0.00
C MET A 212 -12.01 -9.55 -0.37
N LEU A 213 -12.42 -9.67 -1.63
CA LEU A 213 -13.76 -9.30 -2.08
C LEU A 213 -14.84 -10.12 -1.39
N GLY A 214 -14.62 -11.43 -1.23
CA GLY A 214 -15.55 -12.31 -0.50
C GLY A 214 -15.77 -11.86 0.94
N LYS A 215 -14.71 -11.41 1.64
CA LYS A 215 -14.81 -10.87 3.01
C LYS A 215 -15.49 -9.49 3.05
N ILE A 216 -15.16 -8.59 2.12
CA ILE A 216 -15.82 -7.28 1.99
C ILE A 216 -17.34 -7.46 1.89
N ASN A 217 -17.79 -8.38 1.04
CA ASN A 217 -19.21 -8.64 0.82
C ASN A 217 -19.88 -9.35 2.00
N SER A 218 -19.25 -10.41 2.54
CA SER A 218 -19.82 -11.21 3.64
C SER A 218 -19.92 -10.44 4.96
N LEU A 219 -19.03 -9.49 5.19
CA LEU A 219 -18.99 -8.63 6.39
C LEU A 219 -19.65 -7.27 6.15
N GLU A 220 -20.28 -7.07 4.99
CA GLU A 220 -21.08 -5.89 4.65
C GLU A 220 -20.34 -4.56 4.88
N PHE A 221 -19.07 -4.47 4.47
CA PHE A 221 -18.26 -3.26 4.63
C PHE A 221 -18.90 -2.01 3.98
N SER A 222 -19.77 -2.21 2.98
CA SER A 222 -20.54 -1.13 2.36
C SER A 222 -21.48 -0.38 3.32
N LYS A 223 -21.85 -0.99 4.45
CA LYS A 223 -22.68 -0.33 5.46
C LYS A 223 -21.94 0.71 6.32
N ASN A 224 -20.61 0.75 6.21
CA ASN A 224 -19.78 1.75 6.87
C ASN A 224 -19.09 2.60 5.80
N GLU A 225 -19.36 3.92 5.79
CA GLU A 225 -18.88 4.83 4.74
C GLU A 225 -17.36 4.80 4.56
N ASN A 226 -16.59 4.81 5.66
CA ASN A 226 -15.13 4.75 5.58
C ASN A 226 -14.65 3.42 5.00
N LEU A 227 -15.27 2.29 5.40
CA LEU A 227 -14.90 0.98 4.87
C LEU A 227 -15.35 0.81 3.41
N ALA A 228 -16.46 1.41 3.02
CA ALA A 228 -16.91 1.42 1.63
C ALA A 228 -15.89 2.11 0.72
N GLY A 229 -15.44 3.32 1.09
CA GLY A 229 -14.43 4.07 0.34
C GLY A 229 -13.08 3.34 0.28
N LEU A 230 -12.61 2.76 1.40
CA LEU A 230 -11.37 1.99 1.42
C LEU A 230 -11.48 0.68 0.63
N SER A 231 -12.63 0.01 0.69
CA SER A 231 -12.89 -1.22 -0.10
C SER A 231 -12.88 -0.92 -1.59
N PHE A 232 -13.54 0.16 -2.01
CA PHE A 232 -13.49 0.65 -3.37
C PHE A 232 -12.04 0.92 -3.81
N LEU A 233 -11.31 1.74 -3.04
CA LEU A 233 -9.94 2.12 -3.34
C LEU A 233 -9.05 0.88 -3.56
N TYR A 234 -8.98 -0.02 -2.57
CA TYR A 234 -8.06 -1.15 -2.64
C TYR A 234 -8.50 -2.21 -3.63
N TYR A 235 -9.80 -2.44 -3.79
CA TYR A 235 -10.30 -3.42 -4.75
C TYR A 235 -10.01 -3.01 -6.20
N TYR A 236 -10.40 -1.79 -6.60
CA TYR A 236 -10.21 -1.35 -7.98
C TYR A 236 -8.75 -1.05 -8.30
N ASN A 237 -7.97 -0.53 -7.33
CA ASN A 237 -6.53 -0.37 -7.50
C ASN A 237 -5.85 -1.71 -7.85
N ASN A 238 -6.24 -2.79 -7.16
CA ASN A 238 -5.68 -4.12 -7.41
C ASN A 238 -6.31 -4.82 -8.62
N ARG A 239 -7.54 -4.51 -9.01
CA ARG A 239 -8.07 -4.96 -10.31
C ARG A 239 -7.23 -4.44 -11.47
N PHE A 240 -6.85 -3.17 -11.46
CA PHE A 240 -5.94 -2.62 -12.47
C PHE A 240 -4.58 -3.33 -12.46
N ASN A 241 -3.99 -3.55 -11.29
CA ASN A 241 -2.73 -4.29 -11.18
C ASN A 241 -2.84 -5.70 -11.82
N LEU A 242 -3.97 -6.38 -11.61
CA LEU A 242 -4.21 -7.70 -12.20
C LEU A 242 -4.27 -7.62 -13.73
N TYR A 243 -4.97 -6.64 -14.29
CA TYR A 243 -5.05 -6.46 -15.74
C TYR A 243 -3.66 -6.14 -16.34
N PHE A 244 -2.83 -5.33 -15.67
CA PHE A 244 -1.45 -5.11 -16.11
C PHE A 244 -0.61 -6.39 -16.09
N LEU A 245 -0.72 -7.20 -15.03
CA LEU A 245 -0.01 -8.47 -14.94
C LEU A 245 -0.40 -9.47 -16.05
N GLN A 246 -1.63 -9.36 -16.56
CA GLN A 246 -2.19 -10.27 -17.55
C GLN A 246 -2.14 -9.73 -18.97
N GLY A 247 -1.90 -8.42 -19.15
CA GLY A 247 -2.00 -7.74 -20.44
C GLY A 247 -3.45 -7.61 -20.95
N ASP A 248 -4.43 -7.62 -20.04
CA ASP A 248 -5.88 -7.58 -20.36
C ASP A 248 -6.38 -6.14 -20.25
N PHE A 249 -5.86 -5.26 -21.10
CA PHE A 249 -6.12 -3.82 -21.05
C PHE A 249 -7.56 -3.44 -21.42
N GLU A 250 -8.19 -4.19 -22.34
CA GLU A 250 -9.58 -4.00 -22.74
C GLU A 250 -10.54 -4.21 -21.56
N GLU A 251 -10.35 -5.31 -20.81
CA GLU A 251 -11.10 -5.60 -19.60
C GLU A 251 -10.84 -4.55 -18.52
N GLY A 252 -9.62 -4.00 -18.49
CA GLY A 252 -9.27 -2.88 -17.61
C GLY A 252 -10.06 -1.62 -17.93
N LEU A 253 -10.28 -1.28 -19.21
CA LEU A 253 -11.12 -0.15 -19.62
C LEU A 253 -12.61 -0.42 -19.42
N ALA A 254 -13.05 -1.67 -19.53
CA ALA A 254 -14.47 -2.02 -19.34
C ALA A 254 -14.99 -1.64 -17.93
N ILE A 255 -14.10 -1.59 -16.90
CA ILE A 255 -14.48 -1.17 -15.55
C ILE A 255 -14.38 0.35 -15.32
N LEU A 256 -13.94 1.13 -16.29
CA LEU A 256 -13.74 2.57 -16.15
C LEU A 256 -15.00 3.34 -15.73
N PRO A 257 -16.21 3.05 -16.22
CA PRO A 257 -17.42 3.70 -15.76
C PRO A 257 -17.67 3.52 -14.25
N GLU A 258 -17.44 2.29 -13.72
CA GLU A 258 -17.56 1.99 -12.29
C GLU A 258 -16.51 2.74 -11.47
N VAL A 259 -15.25 2.75 -11.95
CA VAL A 259 -14.13 3.45 -11.27
C VAL A 259 -14.37 4.95 -11.27
N SER A 260 -14.79 5.54 -12.39
CA SER A 260 -15.06 6.99 -12.50
C SER A 260 -16.18 7.41 -11.54
N LYS A 261 -17.26 6.63 -11.50
CA LYS A 261 -18.35 6.86 -10.55
C LYS A 261 -17.86 6.74 -9.09
N GLY A 262 -17.10 5.70 -8.77
CA GLY A 262 -16.58 5.50 -7.42
C GLY A 262 -15.61 6.60 -6.98
N ILE A 263 -14.77 7.13 -7.87
CA ILE A 263 -13.91 8.29 -7.58
C ILE A 263 -14.76 9.52 -7.22
N GLU A 264 -15.90 9.72 -7.90
CA GLU A 264 -16.81 10.84 -7.60
C GLU A 264 -17.57 10.60 -6.28
N ASP A 265 -18.15 9.41 -6.11
CA ASP A 265 -18.92 9.05 -4.91
C ASP A 265 -18.06 9.12 -3.63
N PHE A 266 -16.80 8.74 -3.70
CA PHE A 266 -15.87 8.71 -2.56
C PHE A 266 -14.82 9.83 -2.57
N ARG A 267 -15.03 10.89 -3.34
CA ARG A 267 -14.05 11.97 -3.56
C ARG A 267 -13.53 12.62 -2.28
N ASN A 268 -14.38 12.76 -1.27
CA ASN A 268 -14.00 13.35 0.02
C ASN A 268 -13.32 12.36 0.99
N GLN A 269 -13.27 11.07 0.63
CA GLN A 269 -12.72 9.98 1.44
C GLN A 269 -11.41 9.44 0.86
N ILE A 270 -11.19 9.66 -0.44
CA ILE A 270 -9.98 9.25 -1.16
C ILE A 270 -9.08 10.48 -1.29
N ASP A 271 -7.86 10.39 -0.79
CA ASP A 271 -6.91 11.49 -0.92
C ASP A 271 -6.43 11.72 -2.37
N PRO A 272 -5.95 12.92 -2.69
CA PRO A 272 -5.51 13.28 -4.04
C PRO A 272 -4.44 12.35 -4.62
N HIS A 273 -3.57 11.79 -3.77
CA HIS A 273 -2.53 10.85 -4.20
C HIS A 273 -3.13 9.58 -4.80
N HIS A 274 -4.13 8.97 -4.15
CA HIS A 274 -4.79 7.78 -4.66
C HIS A 274 -5.59 8.06 -5.93
N ILE A 275 -6.20 9.25 -6.06
CA ILE A 275 -6.86 9.69 -7.30
C ILE A 275 -5.84 9.80 -8.43
N MET A 276 -4.68 10.39 -8.18
CA MET A 276 -3.56 10.45 -9.12
C MET A 276 -3.12 9.03 -9.56
N MET A 277 -3.02 8.09 -8.63
CA MET A 277 -2.70 6.69 -8.94
C MET A 277 -3.73 6.05 -9.87
N PHE A 278 -5.02 6.31 -9.68
CA PHE A 278 -6.06 5.85 -10.60
C PHE A 278 -5.88 6.46 -12.00
N TYR A 279 -5.70 7.78 -12.09
CA TYR A 279 -5.49 8.45 -13.39
C TYR A 279 -4.26 7.92 -14.12
N TYR A 280 -3.16 7.70 -13.40
CA TYR A 280 -1.97 7.10 -13.99
C TYR A 280 -2.23 5.69 -14.54
N LYS A 281 -2.90 4.83 -13.77
CA LYS A 281 -3.24 3.48 -14.20
C LYS A 281 -4.19 3.47 -15.39
N ILE A 282 -5.18 4.35 -15.41
CA ILE A 282 -6.08 4.52 -16.56
C ILE A 282 -5.29 4.96 -17.80
N ALA A 283 -4.37 5.91 -17.65
CA ALA A 283 -3.48 6.32 -18.75
C ALA A 283 -2.65 5.14 -19.29
N CYS A 284 -2.11 4.30 -18.40
CA CYS A 284 -1.36 3.10 -18.79
C CYS A 284 -2.23 2.06 -19.52
N LEU A 285 -3.53 1.92 -19.19
CA LEU A 285 -4.45 1.05 -19.94
C LEU A 285 -4.65 1.56 -21.36
N TYR A 286 -4.92 2.85 -21.52
CA TYR A 286 -5.06 3.48 -22.83
C TYR A 286 -3.77 3.35 -23.66
N PHE A 287 -2.61 3.59 -23.05
CA PHE A 287 -1.32 3.40 -23.69
C PHE A 287 -1.10 1.95 -24.15
N GLY A 288 -1.47 0.97 -23.31
CA GLY A 288 -1.36 -0.45 -23.61
C GLY A 288 -2.20 -0.90 -24.82
N LEU A 289 -3.30 -0.16 -25.09
CA LEU A 289 -4.19 -0.37 -26.27
C LEU A 289 -3.83 0.48 -27.48
N GLY A 290 -2.82 1.38 -27.33
CA GLY A 290 -2.44 2.32 -28.40
C GLY A 290 -3.37 3.52 -28.53
N ASP A 291 -4.32 3.73 -27.62
CA ASP A 291 -5.14 4.95 -27.56
C ASP A 291 -4.38 6.05 -26.83
N ASN A 292 -3.39 6.62 -27.55
CA ASN A 292 -2.47 7.60 -26.98
C ASN A 292 -3.14 8.96 -26.70
N GLU A 293 -4.20 9.31 -27.41
CA GLU A 293 -4.95 10.56 -27.18
C GLU A 293 -5.62 10.54 -25.80
N ASN A 294 -6.35 9.48 -25.47
CA ASN A 294 -6.96 9.32 -24.16
C ASN A 294 -5.90 9.12 -23.06
N CYS A 295 -4.79 8.44 -23.33
CA CYS A 295 -3.64 8.37 -22.42
C CYS A 295 -3.17 9.78 -22.04
N ILE A 296 -2.91 10.66 -23.02
CA ILE A 296 -2.49 12.04 -22.79
C ILE A 296 -3.51 12.84 -21.97
N VAL A 297 -4.82 12.66 -22.21
CA VAL A 297 -5.88 13.32 -21.43
C VAL A 297 -5.74 13.00 -19.92
N TYR A 298 -5.55 11.72 -19.57
CA TYR A 298 -5.42 11.32 -18.16
C TYR A 298 -4.07 11.74 -17.55
N LEU A 299 -2.97 11.69 -18.29
CA LEU A 299 -1.67 12.19 -17.83
C LEU A 299 -1.70 13.69 -17.57
N ASN A 300 -2.39 14.47 -18.41
CA ASN A 300 -2.53 15.89 -18.23
C ASN A 300 -3.36 16.27 -17.01
N LYS A 301 -4.32 15.45 -16.55
CA LYS A 301 -5.01 15.64 -15.26
C LYS A 301 -4.03 15.62 -14.08
N ILE A 302 -2.98 14.79 -14.18
CA ILE A 302 -1.93 14.70 -13.15
C ILE A 302 -0.95 15.87 -13.28
N ILE A 303 -0.45 16.14 -14.50
CA ILE A 303 0.59 17.13 -14.76
C ILE A 303 0.13 18.56 -14.46
N SER A 304 -1.16 18.85 -14.71
CA SER A 304 -1.77 20.18 -14.49
C SER A 304 -2.11 20.46 -13.03
N ASP A 305 -2.16 19.45 -12.16
CA ASP A 305 -2.49 19.64 -10.76
C ASP A 305 -1.26 20.13 -9.98
N LYS A 306 -1.23 21.45 -9.70
CA LYS A 306 -0.14 22.12 -8.98
C LYS A 306 -0.08 21.78 -7.48
N HIS A 307 -1.12 21.16 -6.95
CA HIS A 307 -1.22 20.80 -5.53
C HIS A 307 -0.62 19.41 -5.23
N LEU A 308 -0.39 18.59 -6.26
CA LEU A 308 0.27 17.30 -6.14
C LEU A 308 1.78 17.51 -5.95
N LYS A 309 2.23 17.33 -4.70
CA LYS A 309 3.66 17.42 -4.31
C LYS A 309 4.18 16.12 -3.71
N MET A 310 3.43 15.03 -3.88
CA MET A 310 3.76 13.71 -3.33
C MET A 310 4.16 12.77 -4.46
N ARG A 311 4.96 11.76 -4.14
CA ARG A 311 5.42 10.76 -5.10
C ARG A 311 6.08 11.42 -6.33
N GLU A 312 7.17 12.11 -6.06
CA GLU A 312 7.99 12.78 -7.10
C GLU A 312 8.40 11.81 -8.21
N ASP A 313 8.70 10.57 -7.84
CA ASP A 313 9.01 9.47 -8.74
C ASP A 313 7.86 9.20 -9.74
N LEU A 314 6.62 9.08 -9.27
CA LEU A 314 5.46 8.87 -10.14
C LEU A 314 5.20 10.08 -11.04
N LEU A 315 5.38 11.30 -10.53
CA LEU A 315 5.25 12.51 -11.34
C LEU A 315 6.30 12.58 -12.45
N CYS A 316 7.52 12.11 -12.18
CA CYS A 316 8.57 11.97 -13.18
C CYS A 316 8.17 10.99 -14.28
N PHE A 317 7.69 9.79 -13.93
CA PHE A 317 7.25 8.79 -14.90
C PHE A 317 5.99 9.20 -15.66
N THR A 318 5.07 9.93 -15.03
CA THR A 318 3.91 10.53 -15.70
C THR A 318 4.35 11.43 -16.86
N ARG A 319 5.38 12.26 -16.66
CA ARG A 319 5.90 13.14 -17.71
C ARG A 319 6.63 12.38 -18.81
N ILE A 320 7.38 11.34 -18.45
CA ILE A 320 8.05 10.49 -19.44
C ILE A 320 7.02 9.78 -20.32
N LEU A 321 6.01 9.16 -19.70
CA LEU A 321 4.94 8.50 -20.44
C LEU A 321 4.19 9.49 -21.33
N ASN A 322 3.96 10.73 -20.85
CA ASN A 322 3.32 11.78 -21.65
C ASN A 322 4.12 12.13 -22.92
N VAL A 323 5.44 12.21 -22.81
CA VAL A 323 6.32 12.43 -23.98
C VAL A 323 6.23 11.26 -24.96
N VAL A 324 6.27 10.02 -24.45
CA VAL A 324 6.15 8.81 -25.29
C VAL A 324 4.78 8.74 -25.98
N ALA A 325 3.70 9.04 -25.24
CA ALA A 325 2.34 9.04 -25.79
C ALA A 325 2.14 10.11 -26.87
N HIS A 326 2.73 11.31 -26.73
CA HIS A 326 2.71 12.34 -27.79
C HIS A 326 3.44 11.87 -29.05
N TYR A 327 4.60 11.23 -28.90
CA TYR A 327 5.28 10.62 -30.02
C TYR A 327 4.44 9.55 -30.73
N GLU A 328 3.86 8.63 -29.96
CA GLU A 328 3.02 7.55 -30.49
C GLU A 328 1.72 8.06 -31.16
N ALA A 329 1.19 9.21 -30.70
CA ALA A 329 0.05 9.87 -31.31
C ALA A 329 0.38 10.66 -32.58
N GLY A 330 1.68 10.81 -32.93
CA GLY A 330 2.14 11.63 -34.05
C GLY A 330 2.00 13.13 -33.82
N PHE A 331 2.01 13.59 -32.58
CA PHE A 331 1.91 15.01 -32.20
C PHE A 331 3.29 15.68 -32.17
N ASP A 332 4.02 15.67 -33.30
CA ASP A 332 5.41 16.11 -33.38
C ASP A 332 5.62 17.61 -33.06
N TYR A 333 4.62 18.45 -33.34
CA TYR A 333 4.73 19.91 -33.20
C TYR A 333 5.03 20.38 -31.75
N HIS A 334 4.60 19.63 -30.73
CA HIS A 334 4.83 19.97 -29.32
C HIS A 334 5.89 19.10 -28.64
N LEU A 335 6.39 18.08 -29.32
CA LEU A 335 7.25 17.06 -28.72
C LEU A 335 8.55 17.64 -28.13
N GLU A 336 9.22 18.53 -28.85
CA GLU A 336 10.48 19.19 -28.41
C GLU A 336 10.24 20.01 -27.12
N ASN A 337 9.09 20.69 -27.01
CA ASN A 337 8.74 21.45 -25.83
C ASN A 337 8.48 20.54 -24.64
N HIS A 338 7.71 19.45 -24.83
CA HIS A 338 7.46 18.44 -23.78
C HIS A 338 8.73 17.76 -23.30
N LEU A 339 9.65 17.42 -24.22
CA LEU A 339 10.97 16.89 -23.90
C LEU A 339 11.76 17.84 -23.00
N ARG A 340 11.85 19.14 -23.39
CA ARG A 340 12.59 20.15 -22.63
C ARG A 340 12.02 20.35 -21.23
N GLU A 341 10.71 20.47 -21.10
CA GLU A 341 10.05 20.66 -19.81
C GLU A 341 10.17 19.42 -18.92
N THR A 342 10.05 18.22 -19.48
CA THR A 342 10.26 16.97 -18.76
C THR A 342 11.69 16.85 -18.25
N TYR A 343 12.68 17.16 -19.10
CA TYR A 343 14.09 17.12 -18.70
C TYR A 343 14.42 18.07 -17.55
N LYS A 344 13.93 19.31 -17.61
CA LYS A 344 14.07 20.29 -16.52
C LYS A 344 13.44 19.78 -15.23
N TYR A 345 12.26 19.13 -15.33
CA TYR A 345 11.56 18.60 -14.19
C TYR A 345 12.34 17.44 -13.53
N LEU A 346 12.84 16.50 -14.34
CA LEU A 346 13.65 15.37 -13.85
C LEU A 346 14.91 15.82 -13.12
N ILE A 347 15.62 16.83 -13.66
CA ILE A 347 16.80 17.42 -12.98
C ILE A 347 16.39 18.02 -11.63
N LYS A 348 15.30 18.79 -11.62
CA LYS A 348 14.81 19.45 -10.38
C LYS A 348 14.46 18.44 -9.28
N MET A 349 13.95 17.27 -9.66
CA MET A 349 13.53 16.21 -8.72
C MET A 349 14.66 15.24 -8.36
N ASP A 350 15.88 15.47 -8.86
CA ASP A 350 17.02 14.53 -8.71
C ASP A 350 16.64 13.10 -9.09
N ASP A 351 15.87 12.96 -10.19
CA ASP A 351 15.33 11.69 -10.69
C ASP A 351 15.77 11.40 -12.15
N LEU A 352 16.87 12.01 -12.60
CA LEU A 352 17.41 11.80 -13.92
C LEU A 352 18.46 10.67 -13.90
N HIS A 353 18.00 9.45 -13.88
CA HIS A 353 18.81 8.23 -13.91
C HIS A 353 19.06 7.73 -15.34
N GLU A 354 19.82 6.65 -15.51
CA GLU A 354 20.25 6.19 -16.84
C GLU A 354 19.08 5.73 -17.71
N VAL A 355 18.08 5.04 -17.14
CA VAL A 355 16.87 4.65 -17.89
C VAL A 355 16.12 5.88 -18.42
N GLN A 356 15.89 6.90 -17.59
CA GLN A 356 15.22 8.13 -18.01
C GLN A 356 16.06 8.89 -19.05
N LYS A 357 17.39 8.98 -18.87
CA LYS A 357 18.29 9.59 -19.84
C LYS A 357 18.24 8.88 -21.19
N ALA A 358 18.28 7.55 -21.20
CA ALA A 358 18.20 6.74 -22.41
C ALA A 358 16.87 6.97 -23.14
N MET A 359 15.74 6.94 -22.41
CA MET A 359 14.42 7.22 -22.97
C MET A 359 14.35 8.63 -23.59
N MET A 360 14.80 9.65 -22.87
CA MET A 360 14.77 11.04 -23.36
C MET A 360 15.68 11.26 -24.57
N ARG A 361 16.89 10.65 -24.60
CA ARG A 361 17.80 10.67 -25.78
C ARG A 361 17.12 10.01 -26.98
N PHE A 362 16.51 8.84 -26.75
CA PHE A 362 15.83 8.11 -27.81
C PHE A 362 14.67 8.92 -28.41
N VAL A 363 13.74 9.42 -27.59
CA VAL A 363 12.61 10.20 -28.12
C VAL A 363 13.07 11.45 -28.86
N ARG A 364 14.13 12.12 -28.39
CA ARG A 364 14.72 13.27 -29.13
C ARG A 364 15.28 12.87 -30.50
N SER A 365 15.91 11.69 -30.60
CA SER A 365 16.51 11.23 -31.85
C SER A 365 15.49 10.78 -32.90
N LEU A 366 14.24 10.54 -32.50
CA LEU A 366 13.20 10.00 -33.38
C LEU A 366 12.87 10.93 -34.56
N GLY A 367 13.01 12.26 -34.38
CA GLY A 367 12.86 13.23 -35.45
C GLY A 367 13.90 13.13 -36.59
N ASP A 368 15.04 12.51 -36.28
CA ASP A 368 16.19 12.39 -37.22
C ASP A 368 16.33 10.97 -37.80
N ILE A 369 15.47 10.01 -37.36
CA ILE A 369 15.54 8.60 -37.76
C ILE A 369 14.60 8.34 -38.94
N TYR A 370 15.13 7.75 -40.00
CA TYR A 370 14.30 7.34 -41.15
C TYR A 370 13.41 6.15 -40.81
N PRO A 371 12.21 6.02 -41.43
CA PRO A 371 11.25 4.94 -41.12
C PRO A 371 11.86 3.53 -41.21
N HIS A 372 12.77 3.27 -42.14
CA HIS A 372 13.43 1.97 -42.29
C HIS A 372 14.48 1.66 -41.20
N GLU A 373 14.97 2.66 -40.48
CA GLU A 373 15.94 2.54 -39.39
C GLU A 373 15.24 2.43 -38.02
N LEU A 374 13.95 2.75 -37.95
CA LEU A 374 13.21 2.87 -36.70
C LEU A 374 13.23 1.56 -35.87
N LYS A 375 13.06 0.41 -36.55
CA LYS A 375 13.15 -0.89 -35.89
C LYS A 375 14.51 -1.14 -35.26
N ALA A 376 15.60 -0.77 -35.97
CA ALA A 376 16.96 -0.89 -35.45
C ALA A 376 17.21 0.02 -34.24
N ALA A 377 16.61 1.21 -34.23
CA ALA A 377 16.68 2.15 -33.11
C ALA A 377 15.94 1.59 -31.87
N PHE A 378 14.75 0.99 -32.02
CA PHE A 378 14.04 0.29 -30.93
C PHE A 378 14.83 -0.90 -30.38
N VAL A 379 15.46 -1.72 -31.24
CA VAL A 379 16.32 -2.83 -30.82
C VAL A 379 17.51 -2.32 -30.01
N LYS A 380 18.14 -1.23 -30.44
CA LYS A 380 19.26 -0.61 -29.72
C LYS A 380 18.85 -0.13 -28.32
N LEU A 381 17.73 0.60 -28.24
CA LEU A 381 17.20 1.06 -26.95
C LEU A 381 16.82 -0.10 -26.04
N HIS A 382 16.14 -1.12 -26.58
CA HIS A 382 15.78 -2.31 -25.79
C HIS A 382 17.02 -2.99 -25.18
N LYS A 383 18.08 -3.17 -25.97
CA LYS A 383 19.35 -3.74 -25.47
C LYS A 383 20.00 -2.84 -24.41
N GLU A 384 19.98 -1.53 -24.58
CA GLU A 384 20.48 -0.57 -23.61
C GLU A 384 19.68 -0.61 -22.29
N LEU A 385 18.35 -0.67 -22.36
CA LEU A 385 17.52 -0.68 -21.16
C LEU A 385 17.48 -2.05 -20.45
N LYS A 386 17.60 -3.14 -21.18
CA LYS A 386 17.57 -4.52 -20.64
C LYS A 386 18.63 -4.77 -19.58
N GLN A 387 19.81 -4.12 -19.67
CA GLN A 387 20.88 -4.25 -18.68
C GLN A 387 20.50 -3.67 -17.31
N TYR A 388 19.53 -2.77 -17.25
CA TYR A 388 19.08 -2.13 -16.03
C TYR A 388 17.89 -2.84 -15.37
N GLU A 389 17.34 -3.91 -15.97
CA GLU A 389 16.17 -4.61 -15.43
C GLU A 389 16.42 -5.20 -14.04
N GLU A 390 17.64 -5.64 -13.78
CA GLU A 390 18.05 -6.20 -12.47
C GLU A 390 18.89 -5.22 -11.63
N ASP A 391 19.16 -4.02 -12.14
CA ASP A 391 19.87 -3.00 -11.38
C ASP A 391 19.01 -2.53 -10.19
N PRO A 392 19.57 -2.52 -8.96
CA PRO A 392 18.78 -2.25 -7.75
C PRO A 392 18.13 -0.85 -7.71
N TYR A 393 18.65 0.13 -8.47
CA TYR A 393 18.14 1.51 -8.47
C TYR A 393 17.46 1.90 -9.77
N GLU A 394 17.97 1.44 -10.91
CA GLU A 394 17.40 1.74 -12.22
C GLU A 394 16.13 0.94 -12.52
N ARG A 395 15.99 -0.31 -12.00
CA ARG A 395 14.81 -1.17 -12.21
C ARG A 395 13.48 -0.54 -11.78
N ARG A 396 13.50 0.44 -10.89
CA ARG A 396 12.29 1.15 -10.45
C ARG A 396 11.54 1.81 -11.62
N ALA A 397 12.24 2.19 -12.68
CA ALA A 397 11.63 2.73 -13.89
C ALA A 397 10.62 1.76 -14.52
N PHE A 398 10.91 0.45 -14.46
CA PHE A 398 10.06 -0.59 -15.02
C PHE A 398 8.87 -0.96 -14.12
N LEU A 399 8.82 -0.45 -12.87
CA LEU A 399 7.68 -0.67 -11.94
C LEU A 399 6.48 0.22 -12.29
N TYR A 400 6.72 1.35 -12.96
CA TYR A 400 5.68 2.30 -13.35
C TYR A 400 5.10 2.05 -14.72
N LEU A 401 5.95 1.63 -15.66
CA LEU A 401 5.60 1.31 -17.03
C LEU A 401 6.44 0.12 -17.49
N ASP A 402 5.82 -0.89 -18.08
CA ASP A 402 6.54 -1.99 -18.73
C ASP A 402 7.16 -1.53 -20.07
N ILE A 403 8.21 -0.68 -19.93
CA ILE A 403 8.92 -0.08 -21.05
C ILE A 403 9.48 -1.16 -21.98
N LEU A 404 9.98 -2.27 -21.43
CA LEU A 404 10.55 -3.36 -22.21
C LEU A 404 9.49 -4.04 -23.07
N SER A 405 8.30 -4.30 -22.53
CA SER A 405 7.19 -4.87 -23.32
C SER A 405 6.68 -3.90 -24.39
N TRP A 406 6.68 -2.57 -24.12
CA TRP A 406 6.40 -1.59 -25.15
C TRP A 406 7.43 -1.63 -26.29
N LEU A 407 8.73 -1.66 -25.98
CA LEU A 407 9.80 -1.75 -27.02
C LEU A 407 9.70 -3.06 -27.83
N GLU A 408 9.48 -4.18 -27.15
CA GLU A 408 9.28 -5.48 -27.81
C GLU A 408 8.07 -5.45 -28.74
N SER A 409 6.96 -4.79 -28.37
CA SER A 409 5.79 -4.62 -29.22
C SER A 409 6.12 -3.89 -30.54
N LYS A 410 6.98 -2.86 -30.48
CA LYS A 410 7.46 -2.13 -31.66
C LYS A 410 8.42 -2.96 -32.53
N ILE A 411 9.29 -3.73 -31.90
CA ILE A 411 10.25 -4.60 -32.60
C ILE A 411 9.53 -5.74 -33.33
N GLU A 412 8.56 -6.36 -32.66
CA GLU A 412 7.85 -7.53 -33.16
C GLU A 412 6.58 -7.20 -33.96
N ASN A 413 6.16 -5.92 -33.97
CA ASN A 413 4.93 -5.45 -34.59
C ASN A 413 3.69 -6.20 -34.05
N ARG A 414 3.61 -6.29 -32.72
CA ARG A 414 2.54 -6.94 -31.94
C ARG A 414 1.99 -5.96 -30.91
N SER A 415 0.79 -6.24 -30.36
CA SER A 415 0.28 -5.41 -29.28
C SER A 415 1.04 -5.63 -27.96
N ILE A 416 1.13 -4.58 -27.12
CA ILE A 416 1.77 -4.66 -25.79
C ILE A 416 1.10 -5.76 -24.94
N GLY A 417 -0.23 -5.88 -25.02
CA GLY A 417 -0.98 -6.89 -24.29
C GLY A 417 -0.61 -8.31 -24.69
N GLU A 418 -0.37 -8.59 -26.00
CA GLU A 418 0.10 -9.92 -26.46
C GLU A 418 1.48 -10.26 -25.88
N ILE A 419 2.41 -9.32 -25.88
CA ILE A 419 3.76 -9.51 -25.31
C ILE A 419 3.65 -9.83 -23.81
N ILE A 420 2.85 -9.06 -23.07
CA ILE A 420 2.69 -9.30 -21.62
C ILE A 420 2.01 -10.63 -21.35
N ARG A 421 0.95 -11.00 -22.11
CA ARG A 421 0.27 -12.31 -21.98
C ARG A 421 1.22 -13.47 -22.21
N GLU A 422 2.14 -13.36 -23.16
CA GLU A 422 3.14 -14.37 -23.42
C GLU A 422 4.13 -14.51 -22.26
N LYS A 423 4.67 -13.38 -21.77
CA LYS A 423 5.54 -13.35 -20.57
C LYS A 423 4.84 -13.94 -19.34
N ALA A 424 3.58 -13.61 -19.10
CA ALA A 424 2.78 -14.14 -18.00
C ALA A 424 2.61 -15.68 -18.08
N LYS A 425 2.41 -16.25 -19.28
CA LYS A 425 2.34 -17.70 -19.47
C LYS A 425 3.64 -18.42 -19.10
N VAL A 426 4.78 -17.81 -19.42
CA VAL A 426 6.10 -18.38 -19.07
C VAL A 426 6.30 -18.37 -17.55
N ILE A 427 5.94 -17.27 -16.90
CA ILE A 427 6.03 -17.15 -15.44
C ILE A 427 5.14 -18.18 -14.76
N ASN A 428 3.88 -18.29 -15.13
CA ASN A 428 2.93 -19.26 -14.58
C ASN A 428 3.39 -20.71 -14.71
N ARG A 429 4.09 -21.05 -15.80
CA ARG A 429 4.68 -22.40 -15.97
C ARG A 429 5.84 -22.66 -14.99
N LYS A 430 6.70 -21.66 -14.74
CA LYS A 430 7.80 -21.76 -13.76
C LYS A 430 7.28 -21.91 -12.35
N GLU A 431 6.22 -21.16 -11.99
CA GLU A 431 5.57 -21.22 -10.68
C GLU A 431 5.00 -22.62 -10.38
N ARG A 432 4.28 -23.22 -11.33
CA ARG A 432 3.72 -24.59 -11.17
C ARG A 432 4.80 -25.63 -10.94
N ASN A 433 6.01 -25.40 -11.43
CA ASN A 433 7.14 -26.33 -11.28
C ASN A 433 7.98 -26.06 -10.02
N SER A 434 7.78 -24.94 -9.33
CA SER A 434 8.57 -24.53 -8.16
C SER A 434 7.83 -24.66 -6.82
N ILE A 435 6.57 -25.10 -6.80
CA ILE A 435 5.83 -25.41 -5.57
C ILE A 435 6.17 -26.84 -5.18
N PRO A 436 6.91 -27.09 -4.08
CA PRO A 436 6.88 -28.39 -3.43
C PRO A 436 5.44 -28.61 -2.91
N VAL A 437 4.86 -29.75 -3.24
CA VAL A 437 3.57 -30.26 -2.76
C VAL A 437 3.56 -30.35 -1.24
#